data_6554863cff0de9739ef3284dba40fefa
#
_entry.id   6554863cff0de9739ef3284dba40fefa
#
_cell.length_a   1.000
_cell.length_b   1.000
_cell.length_c   1.000
_cell.angle_alpha   90.00
_cell.angle_beta   90.00
_cell.angle_gamma   90.00
#
_symmetry.space_group_name_H-M   'P 1'
#
loop_
_entity.id
_entity.type
_entity.pdbx_description
1 polymer ?
#
loop_
_entity_poly.entity_id
_entity_poly.type
_entity_poly.pdbx_seq_one_letter_code
_entity_poly.pdbx_strand_id
1 'polypeptide(L)'
;MELNYAFNKARSTLQALTPADRHRLASICRDIQQSEDSLNTAAAKDMHKCMAACTGICCRNIRLTEIIGFYDFVYILTVAGGMKKNIRACLKHESLFSSDCIFLKNGKGPCIFPPNARPRICITSFCFEDTPVKQQIRDVNRRFKKLSRFVLARQMKKMAASLFH
;
A
#
# COMPACT_ATOMS: atom_id res chain seq x y z
N MET A 1 5.76 14.37 8.43
CA MET A 1 5.56 15.34 7.32
C MET A 1 5.48 14.69 5.95
N GLU A 2 6.37 13.77 5.61
CA GLU A 2 6.43 13.08 4.31
C GLU A 2 5.22 12.19 3.99
N LEU A 3 4.74 11.41 4.97
CA LEU A 3 3.57 10.54 4.78
C LEU A 3 2.30 11.34 4.51
N ASN A 4 2.09 12.45 5.21
CA ASN A 4 0.97 13.35 4.96
C ASN A 4 1.01 13.93 3.54
N TYR A 5 2.21 14.32 3.08
CA TYR A 5 2.40 14.78 1.70
C TYR A 5 2.07 13.67 0.69
N ALA A 6 2.62 12.47 0.87
CA ALA A 6 2.37 11.32 0.00
C ALA A 6 0.87 10.95 -0.07
N PHE A 7 0.20 10.95 1.08
CA PHE A 7 -1.24 10.70 1.18
C PHE A 7 -2.08 11.76 0.45
N ASN A 8 -1.79 13.04 0.69
CA ASN A 8 -2.54 14.13 0.04
C ASN A 8 -2.28 14.16 -1.46
N LYS A 9 -1.04 13.92 -1.91
CA LYS A 9 -0.68 13.77 -3.32
C LYS A 9 -1.44 12.61 -3.98
N ALA A 10 -1.57 11.46 -3.30
CA ALA A 10 -2.34 10.32 -3.81
C ALA A 10 -3.82 10.68 -3.97
N ARG A 11 -4.41 11.36 -2.99
CA ARG A 11 -5.81 11.82 -3.08
C ARG A 11 -6.05 12.76 -4.24
N SER A 12 -5.25 13.80 -4.39
CA SER A 12 -5.39 14.78 -5.49
C SER A 12 -5.15 14.12 -6.85
N THR A 13 -4.20 13.17 -6.94
CA THR A 13 -3.99 12.40 -8.16
C THR A 13 -5.24 11.60 -8.54
N LEU A 14 -5.83 10.87 -7.59
CA LEU A 14 -7.04 10.07 -7.83
C LEU A 14 -8.25 10.94 -8.22
N GLN A 15 -8.39 12.11 -7.60
CA GLN A 15 -9.45 13.07 -7.94
C GLN A 15 -9.33 13.60 -9.37
N ALA A 16 -8.10 13.79 -9.85
CA ALA A 16 -7.81 14.33 -11.17
C ALA A 16 -7.89 13.30 -12.32
N LEU A 17 -8.09 12.00 -12.02
CA LEU A 17 -8.24 10.97 -13.04
C LEU A 17 -9.59 11.06 -13.75
N THR A 18 -9.58 10.85 -15.07
CA THR A 18 -10.80 10.66 -15.85
C THR A 18 -11.55 9.38 -15.44
N PRO A 19 -12.86 9.25 -15.73
CA PRO A 19 -13.58 7.99 -15.47
C PRO A 19 -12.92 6.77 -16.12
N ALA A 20 -12.44 6.88 -17.35
CA ALA A 20 -11.73 5.81 -18.05
C ALA A 20 -10.41 5.42 -17.35
N ASP A 21 -9.65 6.43 -16.88
CA ASP A 21 -8.40 6.17 -16.15
C ASP A 21 -8.66 5.56 -14.77
N ARG A 22 -9.73 5.96 -14.08
CA ARG A 22 -10.16 5.32 -12.82
C ARG A 22 -10.51 3.85 -13.02
N HIS A 23 -11.26 3.54 -14.08
CA HIS A 23 -11.59 2.15 -14.41
C HIS A 23 -10.35 1.32 -14.70
N ARG A 24 -9.40 1.86 -15.48
CA ARG A 24 -8.12 1.20 -15.78
C ARG A 24 -7.26 1.01 -14.52
N LEU A 25 -7.19 2.03 -13.66
CA LEU A 25 -6.48 1.93 -12.37
C LEU A 25 -7.09 0.84 -11.49
N ALA A 26 -8.43 0.80 -11.38
CA ALA A 26 -9.13 -0.22 -10.61
C ALA A 26 -8.85 -1.64 -11.14
N SER A 27 -8.74 -1.82 -12.47
CA SER A 27 -8.33 -3.10 -13.06
C SER A 27 -6.90 -3.49 -12.65
N ILE A 28 -5.95 -2.54 -12.69
CA ILE A 28 -4.57 -2.79 -12.25
C ILE A 28 -4.52 -3.16 -10.76
N CYS A 29 -5.33 -2.50 -9.93
CA CYS A 29 -5.41 -2.80 -8.51
C CYS A 29 -6.02 -4.19 -8.23
N ARG A 30 -7.01 -4.62 -9.00
CA ARG A 30 -7.52 -6.00 -8.92
C ARG A 30 -6.45 -7.03 -9.29
N ASP A 31 -5.63 -6.77 -10.32
CA ASP A 31 -4.51 -7.64 -10.66
C ASP A 31 -3.53 -7.77 -9.47
N ILE A 32 -3.32 -6.69 -8.69
CA ILE A 32 -2.48 -6.73 -7.48
C ILE A 32 -3.14 -7.62 -6.43
N GLN A 33 -4.43 -7.42 -6.13
CA GLN A 33 -5.16 -8.22 -5.15
C GLN A 33 -5.13 -9.72 -5.51
N GLN A 34 -5.33 -10.09 -6.77
CA GLN A 34 -5.20 -11.48 -7.22
C GLN A 34 -3.80 -12.06 -6.98
N SER A 35 -2.76 -11.25 -7.21
CA SER A 35 -1.38 -11.69 -6.93
C SER A 35 -1.12 -11.84 -5.44
N GLU A 36 -1.73 -10.99 -4.60
CA GLU A 36 -1.68 -11.05 -3.15
C GLU A 36 -2.39 -12.31 -2.64
N ASP A 37 -3.59 -12.61 -3.17
CA ASP A 37 -4.32 -13.83 -2.81
C ASP A 37 -3.52 -15.10 -3.16
N SER A 38 -2.87 -15.12 -4.33
CA SER A 38 -1.97 -16.21 -4.73
C SER A 38 -0.77 -16.34 -3.76
N LEU A 39 -0.18 -15.21 -3.34
CA LEU A 39 0.91 -15.18 -2.38
C LEU A 39 0.45 -15.69 -1.00
N ASN A 40 -0.70 -15.21 -0.52
CA ASN A 40 -1.29 -15.62 0.76
C ASN A 40 -1.61 -17.12 0.77
N THR A 41 -2.13 -17.66 -0.34
CA THR A 41 -2.40 -19.10 -0.50
C THR A 41 -1.11 -19.91 -0.46
N ALA A 42 -0.07 -19.48 -1.17
CA ALA A 42 1.23 -20.17 -1.17
C ALA A 42 1.92 -20.11 0.21
N ALA A 43 1.77 -18.99 0.93
CA ALA A 43 2.35 -18.77 2.25
C ALA A 43 1.49 -19.31 3.41
N ALA A 44 0.31 -19.87 3.15
CA ALA A 44 -0.71 -20.13 4.17
C ALA A 44 -0.20 -20.95 5.36
N LYS A 45 0.62 -21.99 5.11
CA LYS A 45 1.18 -22.87 6.16
C LYS A 45 2.05 -22.08 7.16
N ASP A 46 2.86 -21.17 6.65
CA ASP A 46 3.81 -20.39 7.46
C ASP A 46 3.16 -19.15 8.06
N MET A 47 2.23 -18.53 7.32
CA MET A 47 1.48 -17.36 7.77
C MET A 47 0.46 -17.69 8.88
N HIS A 48 -0.06 -18.91 8.95
CA HIS A 48 -1.02 -19.28 10.00
C HIS A 48 -0.47 -19.02 11.40
N LYS A 49 0.81 -19.33 11.65
CA LYS A 49 1.48 -19.05 12.91
C LYS A 49 1.67 -17.53 13.15
N CYS A 50 1.98 -16.80 12.10
CA CYS A 50 2.17 -15.35 12.17
C CYS A 50 0.84 -14.61 12.39
N MET A 51 -0.23 -15.00 11.69
CA MET A 51 -1.53 -14.31 11.77
C MET A 51 -2.28 -14.60 13.06
N ALA A 52 -2.20 -15.82 13.60
CA ALA A 52 -2.91 -16.23 14.81
C ALA A 52 -2.40 -15.50 16.06
N ALA A 53 -1.14 -15.11 16.10
CA ALA A 53 -0.49 -14.46 17.25
C ALA A 53 0.21 -13.14 16.87
N CYS A 54 -0.23 -12.46 15.82
CA CYS A 54 0.42 -11.24 15.36
C CYS A 54 0.32 -10.12 16.39
N THR A 55 1.41 -9.88 17.10
CA THR A 55 1.58 -8.75 18.03
C THR A 55 2.17 -7.50 17.34
N GLY A 56 2.22 -7.50 16.01
CA GLY A 56 2.78 -6.40 15.23
C GLY A 56 4.30 -6.27 15.30
N ILE A 57 5.02 -7.38 15.54
CA ILE A 57 6.50 -7.36 15.67
C ILE A 57 7.17 -6.76 14.44
N CYS A 58 6.74 -7.14 13.23
CA CYS A 58 7.24 -6.59 11.97
C CYS A 58 6.84 -5.12 11.72
N CYS A 59 6.00 -4.54 12.57
CA CYS A 59 5.55 -3.15 12.50
C CYS A 59 6.24 -2.27 13.55
N ARG A 60 7.24 -2.80 14.27
CA ARG A 60 8.00 -2.08 15.28
C ARG A 60 9.40 -1.76 14.78
N ASN A 61 9.98 -0.68 15.29
CA ASN A 61 11.31 -0.19 14.89
C ASN A 61 11.48 -0.04 13.37
N ILE A 62 10.47 0.52 12.70
CA ILE A 62 10.46 0.74 11.26
C ILE A 62 10.50 2.22 10.92
N ARG A 63 11.15 2.55 9.81
CA ARG A 63 11.01 3.86 9.17
C ARG A 63 9.82 3.80 8.23
N LEU A 64 8.69 4.30 8.70
CA LEU A 64 7.42 4.16 8.00
C LEU A 64 7.44 4.80 6.60
N THR A 65 8.21 5.88 6.41
CA THR A 65 8.41 6.54 5.11
C THR A 65 9.15 5.68 4.07
N GLU A 66 9.91 4.69 4.52
CA GLU A 66 10.57 3.72 3.63
C GLU A 66 9.62 2.57 3.24
N ILE A 67 8.58 2.36 4.02
CA ILE A 67 7.63 1.24 3.87
C ILE A 67 6.39 1.66 3.09
N ILE A 68 5.87 2.87 3.36
CA ILE A 68 4.62 3.36 2.78
C ILE A 68 4.92 4.65 2.03
N GLY A 69 4.63 4.66 0.73
CA GLY A 69 4.83 5.81 -0.11
C GLY A 69 3.58 6.20 -0.89
N PHE A 70 3.76 7.14 -1.80
CA PHE A 70 2.71 7.69 -2.65
C PHE A 70 1.92 6.60 -3.42
N TYR A 71 2.61 5.63 -4.02
CA TYR A 71 1.96 4.57 -4.81
C TYR A 71 1.18 3.59 -3.94
N ASP A 72 1.62 3.34 -2.71
CA ASP A 72 0.88 2.54 -1.75
C ASP A 72 -0.44 3.22 -1.37
N PHE A 73 -0.42 4.53 -1.12
CA PHE A 73 -1.65 5.28 -0.88
C PHE A 73 -2.57 5.33 -2.11
N VAL A 74 -2.03 5.41 -3.33
CA VAL A 74 -2.85 5.30 -4.55
C VAL A 74 -3.55 3.94 -4.60
N TYR A 75 -2.84 2.84 -4.35
CA TYR A 75 -3.40 1.50 -4.28
C TYR A 75 -4.49 1.40 -3.21
N ILE A 76 -4.13 1.70 -1.96
CA ILE A 76 -5.02 1.58 -0.80
C ILE A 76 -6.30 2.40 -1.00
N LEU A 77 -6.18 3.65 -1.43
CA LEU A 77 -7.33 4.53 -1.65
C LEU A 77 -8.21 4.10 -2.84
N THR A 78 -7.63 3.36 -3.79
CA THR A 78 -8.40 2.80 -4.92
C THR A 78 -9.22 1.59 -4.48
N VAL A 79 -8.63 0.66 -3.72
CA VAL A 79 -9.30 -0.60 -3.34
C VAL A 79 -10.09 -0.49 -2.03
N ALA A 80 -9.72 0.43 -1.15
CA ALA A 80 -10.32 0.62 0.17
C ALA A 80 -10.55 2.11 0.47
N GLY A 81 -11.27 2.80 -0.42
CA GLY A 81 -11.54 4.25 -0.33
C GLY A 81 -12.19 4.70 1.00
N GLY A 82 -12.95 3.81 1.65
CA GLY A 82 -13.52 4.04 2.98
C GLY A 82 -12.49 4.27 4.09
N MET A 83 -11.25 3.79 3.90
CA MET A 83 -10.15 3.97 4.88
C MET A 83 -9.60 5.40 4.98
N LYS A 84 -10.00 6.30 4.08
CA LYS A 84 -9.50 7.68 4.00
C LYS A 84 -9.55 8.44 5.33
N LYS A 85 -10.66 8.29 6.09
CA LYS A 85 -10.82 8.95 7.39
C LYS A 85 -9.85 8.37 8.43
N ASN A 86 -9.73 7.05 8.49
CA ASN A 86 -8.88 6.33 9.43
C ASN A 86 -7.39 6.63 9.18
N ILE A 87 -6.96 6.59 7.90
CA ILE A 87 -5.59 6.96 7.52
C ILE A 87 -5.28 8.39 7.97
N ARG A 88 -6.18 9.35 7.69
CA ARG A 88 -5.98 10.74 8.10
C ARG A 88 -5.89 10.89 9.63
N ALA A 89 -6.68 10.14 10.38
CA ALA A 89 -6.60 10.15 11.84
C ALA A 89 -5.23 9.66 12.32
N CYS A 90 -4.73 8.53 11.80
CA CYS A 90 -3.41 8.02 12.14
C CYS A 90 -2.29 9.00 11.81
N LEU A 91 -2.35 9.65 10.63
CA LEU A 91 -1.34 10.63 10.19
C LEU A 91 -1.27 11.89 11.06
N LYS A 92 -2.32 12.21 11.83
CA LYS A 92 -2.28 13.31 12.82
C LYS A 92 -1.43 12.97 14.06
N HIS A 93 -1.25 11.70 14.34
CA HIS A 93 -0.47 11.18 15.47
C HIS A 93 0.96 10.78 15.05
N GLU A 94 1.38 11.14 13.83
CA GLU A 94 2.75 10.90 13.37
C GLU A 94 3.72 11.67 14.27
N SER A 95 4.50 10.93 15.07
CA SER A 95 5.56 11.47 15.92
C SER A 95 6.91 11.26 15.23
N LEU A 96 7.78 12.27 15.28
CA LEU A 96 9.16 12.19 14.79
C LEU A 96 10.01 11.13 15.52
N PHE A 97 9.57 10.73 16.72
CA PHE A 97 10.28 9.78 17.58
C PHE A 97 9.60 8.41 17.67
N SER A 98 8.50 8.21 16.95
CA SER A 98 7.82 6.90 16.94
C SER A 98 8.52 5.98 15.94
N SER A 99 9.07 4.88 16.43
CA SER A 99 9.63 3.81 15.62
C SER A 99 8.61 2.73 15.27
N ASP A 100 7.38 2.84 15.78
CA ASP A 100 6.31 1.88 15.54
C ASP A 100 5.35 2.37 14.46
N CYS A 101 4.72 1.44 13.74
CA CYS A 101 3.76 1.75 12.70
C CYS A 101 2.51 2.43 13.27
N ILE A 102 2.25 3.68 12.88
CA ILE A 102 1.09 4.47 13.31
C ILE A 102 -0.26 3.86 12.86
N PHE A 103 -0.23 2.89 11.96
CA PHE A 103 -1.41 2.19 11.46
C PHE A 103 -1.77 0.92 12.27
N LEU A 104 -1.11 0.68 13.40
CA LEU A 104 -1.53 -0.32 14.37
C LEU A 104 -2.69 0.22 15.22
N LYS A 105 -3.74 -0.59 15.40
CA LYS A 105 -4.82 -0.25 16.33
C LYS A 105 -4.25 -0.15 17.74
N ASN A 106 -4.47 0.99 18.38
CA ASN A 106 -4.00 1.27 19.75
C ASN A 106 -2.48 1.05 19.93
N GLY A 107 -1.67 1.20 18.86
CA GLY A 107 -0.23 0.99 18.89
C GLY A 107 0.25 -0.45 19.13
N LYS A 108 -0.67 -1.42 19.18
CA LYS A 108 -0.34 -2.83 19.50
C LYS A 108 -0.77 -3.83 18.43
N GLY A 109 -1.60 -3.41 17.47
CA GLY A 109 -2.17 -4.26 16.42
C GLY A 109 -3.63 -4.64 16.70
N PRO A 110 -4.34 -5.26 15.77
CA PRO A 110 -3.91 -5.50 14.40
C PRO A 110 -3.80 -4.21 13.56
N CYS A 111 -3.25 -4.34 12.35
CA CYS A 111 -3.18 -3.24 11.39
C CYS A 111 -4.58 -2.71 11.02
N ILE A 112 -4.72 -1.39 10.81
CA ILE A 112 -5.99 -0.81 10.35
C ILE A 112 -6.30 -1.17 8.89
N PHE A 113 -5.27 -1.46 8.07
CA PHE A 113 -5.47 -1.87 6.69
C PHE A 113 -5.99 -3.31 6.61
N PRO A 114 -7.07 -3.55 5.85
CA PRO A 114 -7.54 -4.91 5.61
C PRO A 114 -6.46 -5.72 4.85
N PRO A 115 -6.47 -7.05 4.96
CA PRO A 115 -5.46 -7.91 4.35
C PRO A 115 -5.22 -7.63 2.86
N ASN A 116 -6.28 -7.35 2.11
CA ASN A 116 -6.27 -7.12 0.66
C ASN A 116 -6.07 -5.64 0.26
N ALA A 117 -5.61 -4.78 1.16
CA ALA A 117 -5.35 -3.36 0.91
C ALA A 117 -4.16 -2.85 1.74
N ARG A 118 -3.11 -3.66 1.87
CA ARG A 118 -1.89 -3.30 2.60
C ARG A 118 -0.86 -2.65 1.68
N PRO A 119 0.08 -1.86 2.21
CA PRO A 119 1.23 -1.39 1.48
C PRO A 119 2.05 -2.54 0.88
N ARG A 120 2.68 -2.31 -0.26
CA ARG A 120 3.46 -3.34 -0.99
C ARG A 120 4.46 -4.08 -0.11
N ILE A 121 5.25 -3.37 0.68
CA ILE A 121 6.24 -3.98 1.58
C ILE A 121 5.55 -4.85 2.62
N CYS A 122 4.43 -4.41 3.20
CA CYS A 122 3.67 -5.20 4.18
C CYS A 122 3.07 -6.48 3.60
N ILE A 123 2.80 -6.51 2.26
CA ILE A 123 2.34 -7.70 1.56
C ILE A 123 3.49 -8.68 1.30
N THR A 124 4.69 -8.15 0.99
CA THR A 124 5.83 -8.95 0.51
C THR A 124 6.88 -9.25 1.56
N SER A 125 6.70 -8.80 2.80
CA SER A 125 7.64 -9.06 3.91
C SER A 125 7.08 -10.10 4.86
N PHE A 126 7.88 -11.13 5.14
CA PHE A 126 7.54 -12.23 6.02
C PHE A 126 8.57 -12.37 7.14
N CYS A 127 8.15 -12.96 8.28
CA CYS A 127 9.03 -13.29 9.41
C CYS A 127 9.70 -14.67 9.24
N PHE A 128 9.50 -15.33 8.12
CA PHE A 128 10.06 -16.63 7.76
C PHE A 128 10.85 -16.53 6.44
N GLU A 129 11.58 -17.58 6.10
CA GLU A 129 12.30 -17.64 4.84
C GLU A 129 11.33 -17.56 3.64
N ASP A 130 11.56 -16.61 2.73
CA ASP A 130 10.67 -16.32 1.61
C ASP A 130 10.89 -17.19 0.37
N THR A 131 11.89 -18.09 0.40
CA THR A 131 12.27 -18.95 -0.73
C THR A 131 11.08 -19.67 -1.36
N PRO A 132 10.16 -20.29 -0.59
CA PRO A 132 9.02 -21.00 -1.14
C PRO A 132 8.04 -20.10 -1.91
N VAL A 133 7.99 -18.81 -1.59
CA VAL A 133 7.01 -17.84 -2.14
C VAL A 133 7.66 -16.75 -2.99
N LYS A 134 8.93 -16.90 -3.30
CA LYS A 134 9.73 -15.89 -4.04
C LYS A 134 9.15 -15.51 -5.40
N GLN A 135 8.52 -16.47 -6.10
CA GLN A 135 7.89 -16.20 -7.38
C GLN A 135 6.65 -15.32 -7.21
N GLN A 136 5.80 -15.61 -6.22
CA GLN A 136 4.59 -14.84 -5.91
C GLN A 136 4.95 -13.42 -5.45
N ILE A 137 6.01 -13.27 -4.64
CA ILE A 137 6.55 -11.95 -4.26
C ILE A 137 6.97 -11.15 -5.51
N ARG A 138 7.65 -11.79 -6.46
CA ARG A 138 8.03 -11.13 -7.73
C ARG A 138 6.80 -10.70 -8.53
N ASP A 139 5.76 -11.51 -8.54
CA ASP A 139 4.51 -11.19 -9.26
C ASP A 139 3.79 -10.00 -8.64
N VAL A 140 3.64 -9.94 -7.31
CA VAL A 140 3.14 -8.76 -6.59
C VAL A 140 3.96 -7.52 -6.95
N ASN A 141 5.28 -7.59 -6.84
CA ASN A 141 6.18 -6.46 -7.15
C ASN A 141 6.04 -5.99 -8.61
N ARG A 142 5.89 -6.93 -9.55
CA ARG A 142 5.68 -6.62 -10.98
C ARG A 142 4.36 -5.87 -11.21
N ARG A 143 3.28 -6.26 -10.50
CA ARG A 143 1.98 -5.58 -10.57
C ARG A 143 2.05 -4.17 -9.98
N PHE A 144 2.72 -3.99 -8.84
CA PHE A 144 2.97 -2.65 -8.30
C PHE A 144 3.80 -1.76 -9.23
N LYS A 145 4.80 -2.32 -9.94
CA LYS A 145 5.52 -1.59 -11.00
C LYS A 145 4.59 -1.15 -12.14
N LYS A 146 3.60 -1.97 -12.54
CA LYS A 146 2.59 -1.60 -13.53
C LYS A 146 1.73 -0.43 -13.04
N LEU A 147 1.31 -0.45 -11.78
CA LEU A 147 0.57 0.64 -11.14
C LEU A 147 1.38 1.94 -11.15
N SER A 148 2.62 1.91 -10.67
CA SER A 148 3.46 3.12 -10.61
C SER A 148 3.73 3.71 -12.00
N ARG A 149 4.00 2.87 -13.02
CA ARG A 149 4.15 3.33 -14.41
C ARG A 149 2.88 3.98 -14.95
N PHE A 150 1.71 3.38 -14.68
CA PHE A 150 0.43 3.95 -15.10
C PHE A 150 0.20 5.32 -14.48
N VAL A 151 0.37 5.46 -13.17
CA VAL A 151 0.16 6.72 -12.45
C VAL A 151 1.15 7.79 -12.92
N LEU A 152 2.44 7.44 -13.08
CA LEU A 152 3.46 8.34 -13.56
C LEU A 152 3.13 8.88 -14.97
N ALA A 153 2.74 7.99 -15.88
CA ALA A 153 2.36 8.39 -17.25
C ALA A 153 1.18 9.39 -17.26
N ARG A 154 0.21 9.25 -16.33
CA ARG A 154 -0.90 10.19 -16.19
C ARG A 154 -0.46 11.54 -15.63
N GLN A 155 0.45 11.53 -14.65
CA GLN A 155 1.03 12.77 -14.13
C GLN A 155 1.81 13.54 -15.21
N MET A 156 2.66 12.85 -15.96
CA MET A 156 3.43 13.46 -17.06
C MET A 156 2.51 14.05 -18.14
N LYS A 157 1.47 13.30 -18.55
CA LYS A 157 0.49 13.79 -19.53
C LYS A 157 -0.24 15.06 -19.05
N LYS A 158 -0.59 15.12 -17.76
CA LYS A 158 -1.20 16.31 -17.17
C LYS A 158 -0.24 17.51 -17.15
N MET A 159 1.01 17.30 -16.79
CA MET A 159 2.04 18.35 -16.79
C MET A 159 2.28 18.87 -18.22
N ALA A 160 2.40 17.99 -19.21
CA ALA A 160 2.52 18.39 -20.61
C ALA A 160 1.33 19.25 -21.05
N ALA A 161 0.10 18.85 -20.74
CA ALA A 161 -1.09 19.62 -21.08
C ALA A 161 -1.12 21.02 -20.43
N SER A 162 -0.56 21.18 -19.22
CA SER A 162 -0.50 22.48 -18.52
C SER A 162 0.59 23.42 -19.04
N LEU A 163 1.55 22.92 -19.83
CA LEU A 163 2.61 23.75 -20.44
C LEU A 163 2.18 24.36 -21.79
N PHE A 164 1.08 23.88 -22.37
CA PHE A 164 0.55 24.35 -23.67
C PHE A 164 -0.72 25.18 -23.54
N HIS A 165 -1.07 25.54 -22.32
CA HIS A 165 -2.14 26.50 -21.97
C HIS A 165 -1.56 27.65 -21.15
#